data_b1b6eca73ce02789a8b7cb14bee2dc65
#
_entry.id   b1b6eca73ce02789a8b7cb14bee2dc65
#
_cell.length_a   1.000
_cell.length_b   1.000
_cell.length_c   1.000
_cell.angle_alpha   90.00
_cell.angle_beta   90.00
_cell.angle_gamma   90.00
#
_symmetry.space_group_name_H-M   'P 1'
#
loop_
_entity.id
_entity.type
_entity.pdbx_description
1 polymer ?
#
loop_
_entity_poly.entity_id
_entity_poly.type
_entity_poly.pdbx_seq_one_letter_code
_entity_poly.pdbx_strand_id
1 'polypeptide(L)'
;MSSVSVVDSINVLLICALQDEYKQVLTVSDGITADGWVESINDEGWTVADASFESITGSPITIRATWASYMGRESAQATASMFIHKQPARCIAMSGICAGRRGKLSLGDVIFAERMWSYDSGKLVVEGGIEHFQGDQMQYRPKPVWVQRMQQVATSSRGDWLSLRPSLPLEYQEEWVLRKLYEGEVPANQPDFQNECPNWDAVLKRLWERGWVDEGVITATPEGEEMARRSKLLYPDKVPAPLDFQVHVAPIATGAQVTEDEGIFPKLAEPMRKVLGVEMEASALAALGELHDIPVIVAKGVSDFGDAFKDDRYRDFSAKASAELLIQFLRSSADLYQVASSGANKKEGSQFSLTSVPIELIEALAEEYPAPSDARSLWERAGGKTSEVESISRPKDLWQKLWKRSTQGAQVTPEKLLRTALEDMPNSSVLLKHLEKLAQH
;
A
#
# COMPACT_ATOMS: atom_id res chain seq x y z
N MET A 1 -33.36 8.71 15.83
CA MET A 1 -31.95 8.40 16.06
C MET A 1 -31.76 6.96 15.65
N SER A 2 -31.39 6.73 14.38
CA SER A 2 -31.09 5.38 13.86
C SER A 2 -29.71 4.98 14.41
N SER A 3 -29.68 3.85 15.09
CA SER A 3 -28.45 3.21 15.56
C SER A 3 -27.56 2.93 14.35
N VAL A 4 -26.44 3.66 14.27
CA VAL A 4 -25.34 3.31 13.37
C VAL A 4 -24.87 1.94 13.81
N SER A 5 -25.05 0.92 12.99
CA SER A 5 -24.54 -0.42 13.24
C SER A 5 -23.01 -0.32 13.26
N VAL A 6 -22.42 -0.51 14.42
CA VAL A 6 -20.97 -0.70 14.55
C VAL A 6 -20.58 -1.90 13.68
N VAL A 7 -19.73 -1.66 12.70
CA VAL A 7 -19.21 -2.72 11.82
C VAL A 7 -18.34 -3.62 12.69
N ASP A 8 -18.83 -4.80 13.04
CA ASP A 8 -18.16 -5.75 13.96
C ASP A 8 -16.81 -6.28 13.47
N SER A 9 -16.51 -6.16 12.16
CA SER A 9 -15.21 -6.55 11.59
C SER A 9 -14.87 -5.73 10.35
N ILE A 10 -13.65 -5.22 10.28
CA ILE A 10 -13.10 -4.49 9.12
C ILE A 10 -12.23 -5.46 8.32
N ASN A 11 -12.46 -5.57 7.00
CA ASN A 11 -11.57 -6.33 6.14
C ASN A 11 -10.31 -5.54 5.82
N VAL A 12 -10.43 -4.25 5.54
CA VAL A 12 -9.33 -3.38 5.11
C VAL A 12 -9.31 -2.10 5.94
N LEU A 13 -8.16 -1.79 6.52
CA LEU A 13 -7.84 -0.46 7.04
C LEU A 13 -7.07 0.30 5.96
N LEU A 14 -7.70 1.33 5.38
CA LEU A 14 -7.11 2.18 4.35
C LEU A 14 -6.63 3.48 4.98
N ILE A 15 -5.32 3.74 4.90
CA ILE A 15 -4.66 4.93 5.43
C ILE A 15 -4.24 5.82 4.27
N CYS A 16 -4.56 7.11 4.35
CA CYS A 16 -4.01 8.17 3.52
C CYS A 16 -3.01 9.01 4.32
N ALA A 17 -2.02 9.59 3.66
CA ALA A 17 -1.09 10.51 4.32
C ALA A 17 -1.75 11.86 4.60
N LEU A 18 -2.63 12.30 3.70
CA LEU A 18 -3.24 13.62 3.68
C LEU A 18 -4.76 13.55 3.59
N GLN A 19 -5.42 14.61 4.08
CA GLN A 19 -6.88 14.73 4.00
C GLN A 19 -7.39 14.86 2.57
N ASP A 20 -6.66 15.50 1.65
CA ASP A 20 -7.04 15.60 0.24
C ASP A 20 -7.00 14.24 -0.46
N GLU A 21 -6.02 13.39 -0.17
CA GLU A 21 -5.99 12.00 -0.64
C GLU A 21 -7.19 11.20 -0.12
N TYR A 22 -7.50 11.34 1.17
CA TYR A 22 -8.67 10.72 1.79
C TYR A 22 -9.98 11.15 1.11
N LYS A 23 -10.14 12.44 0.80
CA LYS A 23 -11.31 12.93 0.06
C LYS A 23 -11.44 12.25 -1.31
N GLN A 24 -10.34 11.98 -2.00
CA GLN A 24 -10.37 11.25 -3.27
C GLN A 24 -10.77 9.79 -3.08
N VAL A 25 -10.40 9.13 -1.98
CA VAL A 25 -10.89 7.79 -1.65
C VAL A 25 -12.42 7.78 -1.53
N LEU A 26 -13.01 8.77 -0.87
CA LEU A 26 -14.48 8.85 -0.70
C LEU A 26 -15.25 9.08 -2.02
N THR A 27 -14.57 9.48 -3.09
CA THR A 27 -15.21 9.61 -4.42
C THR A 27 -15.29 8.28 -5.18
N VAL A 28 -14.65 7.21 -4.70
CA VAL A 28 -14.70 5.90 -5.35
C VAL A 28 -16.07 5.26 -5.10
N SER A 29 -16.78 4.97 -6.18
CA SER A 29 -18.14 4.43 -6.13
C SER A 29 -18.31 3.12 -6.88
N ASP A 30 -17.35 2.70 -7.70
CA ASP A 30 -17.43 1.46 -8.46
C ASP A 30 -17.48 0.24 -7.53
N GLY A 31 -18.61 -0.50 -7.62
CA GLY A 31 -18.87 -1.68 -6.78
C GLY A 31 -19.18 -1.37 -5.31
N ILE A 32 -19.40 -0.10 -4.94
CA ILE A 32 -19.86 0.26 -3.60
C ILE A 32 -21.30 -0.24 -3.40
N THR A 33 -21.63 -0.67 -2.18
CA THR A 33 -23.01 -1.06 -1.86
C THR A 33 -23.92 0.15 -1.68
N ALA A 34 -25.23 -0.05 -1.57
CA ALA A 34 -26.23 0.99 -1.56
C ALA A 34 -26.04 2.11 -0.50
N ASP A 35 -25.37 1.78 0.61
CA ASP A 35 -25.15 2.74 1.70
C ASP A 35 -24.05 3.79 1.40
N GLY A 36 -23.18 3.52 0.39
CA GLY A 36 -22.08 4.41 0.05
C GLY A 36 -21.02 4.50 1.16
N TRP A 37 -20.23 5.58 1.14
CA TRP A 37 -19.30 5.93 2.20
C TRP A 37 -20.05 6.61 3.34
N VAL A 38 -19.86 6.15 4.58
CA VAL A 38 -20.45 6.73 5.79
C VAL A 38 -19.34 7.29 6.67
N GLU A 39 -19.25 8.61 6.74
CA GLU A 39 -18.30 9.28 7.64
C GLU A 39 -18.85 9.34 9.06
N SER A 40 -18.00 9.13 10.03
CA SER A 40 -18.31 9.21 11.45
C SER A 40 -17.08 9.61 12.27
N ILE A 41 -17.31 9.98 13.53
CA ILE A 41 -16.26 10.17 14.52
C ILE A 41 -16.31 8.94 15.44
N ASN A 42 -15.18 8.23 15.55
CA ASN A 42 -15.11 7.09 16.45
C ASN A 42 -15.04 7.51 17.93
N ASP A 43 -15.07 6.55 18.84
CA ASP A 43 -15.08 6.81 20.30
C ASP A 43 -13.84 7.58 20.80
N GLU A 44 -12.74 7.56 20.06
CA GLU A 44 -11.52 8.32 20.38
C GLU A 44 -11.45 9.69 19.70
N GLY A 45 -12.49 10.08 18.96
CA GLY A 45 -12.57 11.37 18.29
C GLY A 45 -11.91 11.41 16.90
N TRP A 46 -11.53 10.25 16.31
CA TRP A 46 -10.98 10.20 14.95
C TRP A 46 -12.07 10.17 13.89
N THR A 47 -11.90 10.95 12.84
CA THR A 47 -12.75 10.87 11.66
C THR A 47 -12.40 9.63 10.86
N VAL A 48 -13.39 8.80 10.59
CA VAL A 48 -13.31 7.61 9.76
C VAL A 48 -14.44 7.58 8.75
N ALA A 49 -14.23 6.92 7.63
CA ALA A 49 -15.30 6.60 6.69
C ALA A 49 -15.33 5.09 6.47
N ASP A 50 -16.50 4.51 6.62
CA ASP A 50 -16.73 3.09 6.38
C ASP A 50 -17.55 2.92 5.09
N ALA A 51 -17.17 1.94 4.28
CA ALA A 51 -17.94 1.51 3.13
C ALA A 51 -17.83 0.01 2.92
N SER A 52 -18.85 -0.56 2.27
CA SER A 52 -18.85 -1.93 1.81
C SER A 52 -18.80 -1.98 0.28
N PHE A 53 -17.99 -2.86 -0.26
CA PHE A 53 -17.83 -3.05 -1.69
C PHE A 53 -18.07 -4.50 -2.09
N GLU A 54 -18.67 -4.70 -3.25
CA GLU A 54 -18.75 -6.02 -3.88
C GLU A 54 -17.36 -6.59 -4.15
N SER A 55 -17.20 -7.88 -3.97
CA SER A 55 -15.93 -8.55 -4.20
C SER A 55 -16.04 -9.81 -5.05
N ILE A 56 -14.91 -10.29 -5.55
CA ILE A 56 -14.80 -11.52 -6.34
C ILE A 56 -15.30 -12.77 -5.59
N THR A 57 -15.31 -12.74 -4.26
CA THR A 57 -15.77 -13.87 -3.43
C THR A 57 -17.29 -13.96 -3.32
N GLY A 58 -18.02 -12.98 -3.83
CA GLY A 58 -19.47 -12.85 -3.66
C GLY A 58 -19.90 -12.34 -2.26
N SER A 59 -18.97 -12.23 -1.33
CA SER A 59 -19.19 -11.57 -0.03
C SER A 59 -18.58 -10.16 -0.06
N PRO A 60 -19.32 -9.12 0.39
CA PRO A 60 -18.79 -7.76 0.37
C PRO A 60 -17.54 -7.64 1.27
N ILE A 61 -16.65 -6.74 0.90
CA ILE A 61 -15.52 -6.32 1.75
C ILE A 61 -15.88 -5.01 2.44
N THR A 62 -15.52 -4.89 3.72
CA THR A 62 -15.66 -3.66 4.49
C THR A 62 -14.32 -2.93 4.52
N ILE A 63 -14.31 -1.66 4.11
CA ILE A 63 -13.14 -0.78 4.11
C ILE A 63 -13.41 0.35 5.10
N ARG A 64 -12.51 0.52 6.06
CA ARG A 64 -12.44 1.74 6.89
C ARG A 64 -11.31 2.59 6.37
N ALA A 65 -11.61 3.81 5.96
CA ALA A 65 -10.66 4.81 5.51
C ALA A 65 -10.46 5.90 6.56
N THR A 66 -9.21 6.37 6.70
CA THR A 66 -8.85 7.53 7.52
C THR A 66 -7.54 8.13 6.98
N TRP A 67 -7.08 9.24 7.56
CA TRP A 67 -5.79 9.84 7.19
C TRP A 67 -4.92 10.09 8.42
N ALA A 68 -3.60 10.17 8.21
CA ALA A 68 -2.66 10.54 9.26
C ALA A 68 -2.76 12.03 9.60
N SER A 69 -2.61 12.39 10.87
CA SER A 69 -2.71 13.80 11.31
C SER A 69 -1.61 14.69 10.71
N TYR A 70 -0.46 14.10 10.42
CA TYR A 70 0.71 14.76 9.83
C TYR A 70 1.32 13.85 8.76
N MET A 71 2.01 14.43 7.79
CA MET A 71 2.83 13.67 6.83
C MET A 71 3.97 12.94 7.55
N GLY A 72 4.39 11.81 6.97
CA GLY A 72 5.56 11.07 7.40
C GLY A 72 5.27 9.76 8.10
N ARG A 73 6.32 8.96 8.19
CA ARG A 73 6.30 7.57 8.67
C ARG A 73 5.70 7.42 10.06
N GLU A 74 6.10 8.29 10.98
CA GLU A 74 5.74 8.22 12.39
C GLU A 74 4.23 8.41 12.58
N SER A 75 3.65 9.40 11.92
CA SER A 75 2.22 9.69 12.00
C SER A 75 1.38 8.60 11.36
N ALA A 76 1.76 8.12 10.17
CA ALA A 76 1.05 7.05 9.47
C ALA A 76 1.09 5.74 10.28
N GLN A 77 2.26 5.38 10.84
CA GLN A 77 2.43 4.19 11.67
C GLN A 77 1.63 4.28 12.97
N ALA A 78 1.68 5.42 13.67
CA ALA A 78 0.94 5.63 14.91
C ALA A 78 -0.57 5.51 14.68
N THR A 79 -1.07 6.15 13.61
CA THR A 79 -2.49 6.08 13.22
C THR A 79 -2.90 4.64 12.92
N ALA A 80 -2.18 3.92 12.06
CA ALA A 80 -2.50 2.55 11.71
C ALA A 80 -2.42 1.60 12.93
N SER A 81 -1.39 1.75 13.78
CA SER A 81 -1.20 0.94 14.98
C SER A 81 -2.36 1.08 15.96
N MET A 82 -2.84 2.32 16.16
CA MET A 82 -4.00 2.57 17.03
C MET A 82 -5.25 1.85 16.54
N PHE A 83 -5.55 1.91 15.24
CA PHE A 83 -6.73 1.25 14.69
C PHE A 83 -6.61 -0.28 14.73
N ILE A 84 -5.44 -0.85 14.38
CA ILE A 84 -5.23 -2.31 14.39
C ILE A 84 -5.34 -2.89 15.80
N HIS A 85 -4.85 -2.18 16.83
CA HIS A 85 -4.91 -2.64 18.20
C HIS A 85 -6.36 -2.80 18.70
N LYS A 86 -7.25 -1.92 18.29
CA LYS A 86 -8.66 -1.91 18.72
C LYS A 86 -9.56 -2.77 17.87
N GLN A 87 -9.37 -2.73 16.57
CA GLN A 87 -10.17 -3.47 15.62
C GLN A 87 -9.25 -4.05 14.52
N PRO A 88 -8.80 -5.28 14.69
CA PRO A 88 -7.88 -5.91 13.76
C PRO A 88 -8.45 -5.94 12.34
N ALA A 89 -7.71 -5.34 11.40
CA ALA A 89 -7.98 -5.45 9.98
C ALA A 89 -7.24 -6.67 9.39
N ARG A 90 -7.76 -7.22 8.32
CA ARG A 90 -7.14 -8.36 7.62
C ARG A 90 -6.14 -7.93 6.54
N CYS A 91 -6.21 -6.66 6.16
CA CYS A 91 -5.30 -6.02 5.21
C CYS A 91 -5.16 -4.55 5.60
N ILE A 92 -3.94 -4.03 5.55
CA ILE A 92 -3.66 -2.60 5.57
C ILE A 92 -3.49 -2.16 4.13
N ALA A 93 -4.14 -1.07 3.75
CA ALA A 93 -4.00 -0.48 2.44
C ALA A 93 -3.55 0.98 2.54
N MET A 94 -2.79 1.47 1.58
CA MET A 94 -2.42 2.87 1.49
C MET A 94 -2.68 3.40 0.08
N SER A 95 -3.48 4.46 -0.01
CA SER A 95 -3.68 5.26 -1.21
C SER A 95 -3.05 6.63 -1.03
N GLY A 96 -2.56 7.21 -2.12
CA GLY A 96 -2.01 8.56 -2.11
C GLY A 96 -1.18 8.87 -3.33
N ILE A 97 -0.34 9.90 -3.22
CA ILE A 97 0.52 10.38 -4.30
C ILE A 97 1.99 10.12 -4.00
N CYS A 98 2.82 10.21 -5.04
CA CYS A 98 4.28 10.11 -4.93
C CYS A 98 4.97 10.93 -6.03
N ALA A 99 6.25 11.21 -5.82
CA ALA A 99 7.13 11.63 -6.91
C ALA A 99 7.51 10.42 -7.76
N GLY A 100 7.44 10.55 -9.09
CA GLY A 100 7.76 9.52 -10.07
C GLY A 100 9.13 9.71 -10.71
N ARG A 101 9.73 8.59 -11.18
CA ARG A 101 11.00 8.66 -11.90
C ARG A 101 10.81 9.22 -13.31
N ARG A 102 11.32 10.44 -13.55
CA ARG A 102 11.27 11.12 -14.85
C ARG A 102 11.84 10.25 -15.98
N GLY A 103 11.19 10.26 -17.14
CA GLY A 103 11.55 9.45 -18.32
C GLY A 103 11.23 7.96 -18.21
N LYS A 104 10.59 7.53 -17.10
CA LYS A 104 10.06 6.16 -16.91
C LYS A 104 8.57 6.16 -16.64
N LEU A 105 8.04 7.25 -16.15
CA LEU A 105 6.64 7.44 -15.79
C LEU A 105 6.10 8.73 -16.39
N SER A 106 4.80 8.79 -16.51
CA SER A 106 4.03 9.99 -16.85
C SER A 106 3.26 10.49 -15.64
N LEU A 107 2.96 11.80 -15.60
CA LEU A 107 2.08 12.35 -14.58
C LEU A 107 0.70 11.68 -14.64
N GLY A 108 0.19 11.32 -13.48
CA GLY A 108 -1.05 10.59 -13.32
C GLY A 108 -0.91 9.06 -13.34
N ASP A 109 0.21 8.48 -13.78
CA ASP A 109 0.46 7.04 -13.69
C ASP A 109 0.33 6.55 -12.25
N VAL A 110 0.02 5.26 -12.05
CA VAL A 110 -0.08 4.67 -10.71
C VAL A 110 0.96 3.57 -10.54
N ILE A 111 1.59 3.54 -9.36
CA ILE A 111 2.55 2.52 -8.96
C ILE A 111 1.95 1.69 -7.84
N PHE A 112 1.80 0.36 -8.06
CA PHE A 112 1.65 -0.59 -6.96
C PHE A 112 3.03 -0.99 -6.44
N ALA A 113 3.23 -0.90 -5.12
CA ALA A 113 4.50 -1.19 -4.49
C ALA A 113 4.76 -2.71 -4.39
N GLU A 114 5.61 -3.26 -5.27
CA GLU A 114 6.11 -4.64 -5.12
C GLU A 114 7.18 -4.76 -4.02
N ARG A 115 7.70 -3.61 -3.57
CA ARG A 115 8.75 -3.49 -2.58
C ARG A 115 8.76 -2.08 -2.00
N MET A 116 8.92 -1.99 -0.71
CA MET A 116 9.01 -0.74 0.04
C MET A 116 10.26 -0.77 0.92
N TRP A 117 10.97 0.37 1.04
CA TRP A 117 12.11 0.49 1.95
C TRP A 117 12.37 1.95 2.30
N SER A 118 12.98 2.19 3.49
CA SER A 118 13.46 3.52 3.87
C SER A 118 14.83 3.76 3.29
N TYR A 119 14.97 4.73 2.40
CA TYR A 119 16.25 5.03 1.76
C TYR A 119 17.17 5.91 2.61
N ASP A 120 16.63 6.56 3.63
CA ASP A 120 17.31 7.46 4.56
C ASP A 120 17.67 6.79 5.89
N SER A 121 17.43 5.49 6.04
CA SER A 121 17.85 4.69 7.18
C SER A 121 19.24 4.14 6.92
N GLY A 122 20.20 4.44 7.81
CA GLY A 122 21.58 3.99 7.64
C GLY A 122 22.56 4.74 8.51
N LYS A 123 23.84 4.61 8.16
CA LYS A 123 24.98 5.24 8.85
C LYS A 123 25.65 6.25 7.96
N LEU A 124 25.88 7.45 8.48
CA LEU A 124 26.75 8.44 7.85
C LEU A 124 28.20 8.19 8.31
N VAL A 125 29.09 8.00 7.36
CA VAL A 125 30.54 7.80 7.61
C VAL A 125 31.29 8.95 6.93
N VAL A 126 32.24 9.53 7.67
CA VAL A 126 33.12 10.59 7.12
C VAL A 126 34.50 9.97 6.89
N GLU A 127 34.91 9.87 5.62
CA GLU A 127 36.24 9.39 5.23
C GLU A 127 36.96 10.47 4.42
N GLY A 128 38.11 10.91 4.89
CA GLY A 128 38.88 11.95 4.21
C GLY A 128 38.19 13.32 4.11
N GLY A 129 37.20 13.59 5.00
CA GLY A 129 36.41 14.83 4.97
C GLY A 129 35.21 14.78 4.01
N ILE A 130 34.94 13.64 3.39
CA ILE A 130 33.80 13.41 2.51
C ILE A 130 32.76 12.54 3.25
N GLU A 131 31.51 12.96 3.23
CA GLU A 131 30.40 12.19 3.82
C GLU A 131 29.95 11.08 2.87
N HIS A 132 29.89 9.86 3.39
CA HIS A 132 29.38 8.69 2.70
C HIS A 132 28.19 8.11 3.50
N PHE A 133 27.04 8.01 2.86
CA PHE A 133 25.87 7.35 3.45
C PHE A 133 25.90 5.85 3.14
N GLN A 134 25.91 5.04 4.20
CA GLN A 134 25.79 3.58 4.14
C GLN A 134 24.37 3.21 4.55
N GLY A 135 23.51 2.94 3.56
CA GLY A 135 22.09 2.66 3.79
C GLY A 135 21.86 1.28 4.40
N ASP A 136 20.99 1.20 5.40
CA ASP A 136 20.45 -0.06 5.92
C ASP A 136 19.17 -0.39 5.13
N GLN A 137 19.31 -1.35 4.20
CA GLN A 137 18.29 -1.63 3.20
C GLN A 137 17.28 -2.69 3.66
N MET A 138 16.63 -2.47 4.80
CA MET A 138 15.49 -3.31 5.17
C MET A 138 14.37 -3.13 4.14
N GLN A 139 13.95 -4.23 3.51
CA GLN A 139 12.98 -4.24 2.43
C GLN A 139 11.75 -5.05 2.81
N TYR A 140 10.59 -4.45 2.66
CA TYR A 140 9.29 -5.08 2.86
C TYR A 140 8.69 -5.46 1.50
N ARG A 141 8.15 -6.69 1.39
CA ARG A 141 7.60 -7.21 0.13
C ARG A 141 6.27 -7.90 0.38
N PRO A 142 5.24 -7.57 -0.39
CA PRO A 142 4.05 -8.41 -0.45
C PRO A 142 4.42 -9.85 -0.89
N LYS A 143 3.63 -10.83 -0.46
CA LYS A 143 3.80 -12.22 -0.93
C LYS A 143 3.69 -12.29 -2.46
N PRO A 144 4.38 -13.21 -3.16
CA PRO A 144 4.40 -13.27 -4.63
C PRO A 144 3.01 -13.31 -5.29
N VAL A 145 2.04 -13.95 -4.66
CA VAL A 145 0.66 -13.99 -5.17
C VAL A 145 0.03 -12.60 -5.26
N TRP A 146 0.30 -11.72 -4.29
CA TRP A 146 -0.17 -10.33 -4.32
C TRP A 146 0.45 -9.55 -5.49
N VAL A 147 1.75 -9.72 -5.71
CA VAL A 147 2.47 -9.06 -6.83
C VAL A 147 1.89 -9.53 -8.17
N GLN A 148 1.58 -10.81 -8.33
CA GLN A 148 0.94 -11.33 -9.53
C GLN A 148 -0.45 -10.70 -9.75
N ARG A 149 -1.26 -10.55 -8.68
CA ARG A 149 -2.57 -9.87 -8.77
C ARG A 149 -2.42 -8.38 -9.11
N MET A 150 -1.42 -7.67 -8.58
CA MET A 150 -1.11 -6.29 -8.96
C MET A 150 -0.84 -6.18 -10.47
N GLN A 151 -0.06 -7.10 -11.04
CA GLN A 151 0.22 -7.16 -12.48
C GLN A 151 -1.05 -7.41 -13.31
N GLN A 152 -1.99 -8.21 -12.82
CA GLN A 152 -3.29 -8.42 -13.48
C GLN A 152 -4.13 -7.13 -13.49
N VAL A 153 -4.21 -6.43 -12.36
CA VAL A 153 -4.93 -5.14 -12.29
C VAL A 153 -4.26 -4.09 -13.18
N ALA A 154 -2.93 -4.10 -13.30
CA ALA A 154 -2.22 -3.19 -14.18
C ALA A 154 -2.66 -3.29 -15.65
N THR A 155 -3.17 -4.44 -16.09
CA THR A 155 -3.64 -4.68 -17.47
C THR A 155 -5.16 -4.66 -17.62
N SER A 156 -5.94 -4.46 -16.55
CA SER A 156 -7.39 -4.44 -16.60
C SER A 156 -7.96 -3.14 -17.22
N SER A 157 -9.23 -3.16 -17.59
CA SER A 157 -9.93 -1.96 -18.08
C SER A 157 -10.04 -0.89 -16.99
N ARG A 158 -10.13 0.37 -17.43
CA ARG A 158 -10.25 1.53 -16.55
C ARG A 158 -11.70 2.04 -16.54
N GLY A 159 -12.09 2.67 -15.43
CA GLY A 159 -13.38 3.34 -15.33
C GLY A 159 -13.38 4.72 -15.96
N ASP A 160 -14.55 5.37 -15.94
CA ASP A 160 -14.77 6.71 -16.51
C ASP A 160 -13.93 7.80 -15.85
N TRP A 161 -13.43 7.54 -14.63
CA TRP A 161 -12.54 8.45 -13.89
C TRP A 161 -11.25 8.79 -14.66
N LEU A 162 -10.82 7.94 -15.62
CA LEU A 162 -9.65 8.22 -16.43
C LEU A 162 -9.81 9.49 -17.29
N SER A 163 -11.04 9.83 -17.68
CA SER A 163 -11.33 11.05 -18.43
C SER A 163 -11.03 12.35 -17.67
N LEU A 164 -10.85 12.27 -16.35
CA LEU A 164 -10.44 13.41 -15.50
C LEU A 164 -8.94 13.70 -15.58
N ARG A 165 -8.14 12.84 -16.23
CA ARG A 165 -6.70 13.08 -16.40
C ARG A 165 -6.48 14.34 -17.23
N PRO A 166 -5.65 15.30 -16.75
CA PRO A 166 -5.24 16.42 -17.57
C PRO A 166 -4.61 15.94 -18.88
N SER A 167 -5.07 16.47 -20.01
CA SER A 167 -4.67 15.96 -21.33
C SER A 167 -3.23 16.29 -21.72
N LEU A 168 -2.76 17.51 -21.36
CA LEU A 168 -1.45 17.99 -21.72
C LEU A 168 -0.69 18.46 -20.47
N PRO A 169 0.43 17.80 -20.11
CA PRO A 169 1.33 18.29 -19.07
C PRO A 169 1.86 19.70 -19.42
N LEU A 170 2.12 20.53 -18.40
CA LEU A 170 2.71 21.85 -18.63
C LEU A 170 4.07 21.74 -19.34
N GLU A 171 4.85 20.71 -19.06
CA GLU A 171 6.15 20.48 -19.73
C GLU A 171 6.01 20.27 -21.25
N TYR A 172 4.97 19.57 -21.69
CA TYR A 172 4.68 19.43 -23.12
C TYR A 172 4.37 20.79 -23.76
N GLN A 173 3.57 21.60 -23.07
CA GLN A 173 3.18 22.93 -23.54
C GLN A 173 4.38 23.90 -23.54
N GLU A 174 5.26 23.84 -22.52
CA GLU A 174 6.52 24.59 -22.49
C GLU A 174 7.41 24.26 -23.69
N GLU A 175 7.56 22.97 -23.97
CA GLU A 175 8.38 22.51 -25.11
C GLU A 175 7.81 22.99 -26.44
N TRP A 176 6.48 22.90 -26.60
CA TRP A 176 5.81 23.41 -27.79
C TRP A 176 6.04 24.92 -27.96
N VAL A 177 5.88 25.73 -26.90
CA VAL A 177 6.11 27.18 -26.91
C VAL A 177 7.55 27.50 -27.28
N LEU A 178 8.53 26.89 -26.64
CA LEU A 178 9.96 27.13 -26.91
C LEU A 178 10.31 26.79 -28.35
N ARG A 179 9.76 25.73 -28.93
CA ARG A 179 10.00 25.40 -30.36
C ARG A 179 9.45 26.44 -31.29
N LYS A 180 8.24 26.98 -31.02
CA LYS A 180 7.66 28.06 -31.81
C LYS A 180 8.51 29.33 -31.74
N LEU A 181 8.98 29.73 -30.55
CA LEU A 181 9.87 30.85 -30.38
C LEU A 181 11.20 30.65 -31.13
N TYR A 182 11.79 29.45 -31.06
CA TYR A 182 13.01 29.07 -31.75
C TYR A 182 12.87 29.15 -33.27
N GLU A 183 11.67 28.87 -33.80
CA GLU A 183 11.32 28.98 -35.23
C GLU A 183 11.06 30.45 -35.64
N GLY A 184 11.14 31.40 -34.71
CA GLY A 184 10.84 32.82 -34.95
C GLY A 184 9.33 33.08 -35.06
N GLU A 185 8.50 32.16 -34.61
CA GLU A 185 7.07 32.28 -34.65
C GLU A 185 6.51 32.82 -33.31
N VAL A 186 5.38 33.52 -33.37
CA VAL A 186 4.65 33.95 -32.17
C VAL A 186 3.68 32.87 -31.78
N PRO A 187 3.85 32.18 -30.62
CA PRO A 187 3.00 31.04 -30.23
C PRO A 187 1.52 31.34 -30.23
N ALA A 188 1.10 32.50 -29.69
CA ALA A 188 -0.31 32.88 -29.61
C ALA A 188 -0.96 33.13 -31.00
N ASN A 189 -0.21 33.28 -32.06
CA ASN A 189 -0.72 33.47 -33.41
C ASN A 189 -0.84 32.15 -34.21
N GLN A 190 -0.44 31.03 -33.61
CA GLN A 190 -0.52 29.74 -34.28
C GLN A 190 -1.94 29.19 -34.29
N PRO A 191 -2.39 28.57 -35.40
CA PRO A 191 -3.75 28.02 -35.49
C PRO A 191 -4.07 26.96 -34.43
N ASP A 192 -3.07 26.21 -34.00
CA ASP A 192 -3.14 25.13 -33.02
C ASP A 192 -2.90 25.56 -31.57
N PHE A 193 -2.65 26.86 -31.35
CA PHE A 193 -2.28 27.41 -30.03
C PHE A 193 -3.22 26.95 -28.89
N GLN A 194 -4.53 27.07 -29.10
CA GLN A 194 -5.51 26.70 -28.04
C GLN A 194 -5.50 25.19 -27.73
N ASN A 195 -5.13 24.36 -28.70
CA ASN A 195 -5.06 22.92 -28.52
C ASN A 195 -3.73 22.48 -27.90
N GLU A 196 -2.62 23.11 -28.29
CA GLU A 196 -1.26 22.71 -27.91
C GLU A 196 -0.79 23.38 -26.61
N CYS A 197 -1.33 24.58 -26.30
CA CYS A 197 -0.99 25.35 -25.10
C CYS A 197 -2.23 25.98 -24.42
N PRO A 198 -3.21 25.18 -23.97
CA PRO A 198 -4.41 25.69 -23.31
C PRO A 198 -4.14 26.37 -21.96
N ASN A 199 -2.99 26.16 -21.35
CA ASN A 199 -2.62 26.71 -20.05
C ASN A 199 -1.55 27.81 -20.16
N TRP A 200 -1.71 28.70 -21.13
CA TRP A 200 -0.74 29.74 -21.51
C TRP A 200 -0.13 30.50 -20.33
N ASP A 201 -0.95 31.00 -19.39
CA ASP A 201 -0.46 31.79 -18.26
C ASP A 201 0.47 30.98 -17.33
N ALA A 202 0.08 29.72 -17.05
CA ALA A 202 0.89 28.83 -16.23
C ALA A 202 2.20 28.46 -16.93
N VAL A 203 2.15 28.23 -18.25
CA VAL A 203 3.33 27.92 -19.07
C VAL A 203 4.30 29.08 -19.10
N LEU A 204 3.81 30.29 -19.36
CA LEU A 204 4.67 31.48 -19.37
C LEU A 204 5.36 31.73 -18.03
N LYS A 205 4.58 31.62 -16.92
CA LYS A 205 5.15 31.79 -15.58
C LYS A 205 6.30 30.83 -15.34
N ARG A 206 6.12 29.55 -15.67
CA ARG A 206 7.16 28.53 -15.51
C ARG A 206 8.36 28.76 -16.43
N LEU A 207 8.14 29.19 -17.66
CA LEU A 207 9.23 29.53 -18.58
C LEU A 207 10.06 30.72 -18.08
N TRP A 208 9.45 31.72 -17.45
CA TRP A 208 10.14 32.84 -16.79
C TRP A 208 10.91 32.35 -15.54
N GLU A 209 10.29 31.55 -14.67
CA GLU A 209 10.93 30.98 -13.48
C GLU A 209 12.14 30.10 -13.85
N ARG A 210 12.10 29.43 -15.00
CA ARG A 210 13.23 28.67 -15.55
C ARG A 210 14.30 29.55 -16.22
N GLY A 211 13.99 30.80 -16.47
CA GLY A 211 14.85 31.67 -17.23
C GLY A 211 14.98 31.32 -18.71
N TRP A 212 14.00 30.63 -19.28
CA TRP A 212 14.02 30.19 -20.68
C TRP A 212 13.33 31.15 -21.65
N VAL A 213 12.56 32.10 -21.13
CA VAL A 213 11.88 33.16 -21.85
C VAL A 213 12.07 34.46 -21.09
N ASP A 214 12.32 35.58 -21.81
CA ASP A 214 12.40 36.90 -21.23
C ASP A 214 11.04 37.44 -20.76
N GLU A 215 10.96 38.01 -19.56
CA GLU A 215 9.69 38.52 -19.00
C GLU A 215 9.16 39.75 -19.76
N GLY A 216 10.05 40.58 -20.30
CA GLY A 216 9.66 41.83 -20.97
C GLY A 216 9.16 41.67 -22.40
N VAL A 217 9.66 40.66 -23.08
CA VAL A 217 9.31 40.29 -24.46
C VAL A 217 9.26 38.79 -24.54
N ILE A 218 8.21 38.23 -25.13
CA ILE A 218 8.09 36.77 -25.22
C ILE A 218 9.04 36.23 -26.28
N THR A 219 10.33 36.17 -25.92
CA THR A 219 11.42 35.64 -26.74
C THR A 219 12.22 34.63 -25.93
N ALA A 220 12.72 33.61 -26.60
CA ALA A 220 13.55 32.62 -25.93
C ALA A 220 14.90 33.23 -25.54
N THR A 221 15.37 32.92 -24.33
CA THR A 221 16.77 33.23 -23.91
C THR A 221 17.72 32.23 -24.58
N PRO A 222 19.06 32.44 -24.52
CA PRO A 222 20.01 31.45 -25.04
C PRO A 222 19.83 30.05 -24.47
N GLU A 223 19.47 29.94 -23.19
CA GLU A 223 19.13 28.66 -22.52
C GLU A 223 17.88 28.07 -23.10
N GLY A 224 16.82 28.86 -23.31
CA GLY A 224 15.57 28.44 -23.94
C GLY A 224 15.75 27.98 -25.38
N GLU A 225 16.56 28.68 -26.16
CA GLU A 225 16.94 28.30 -27.52
C GLU A 225 17.67 26.94 -27.54
N GLU A 226 18.61 26.73 -26.61
CA GLU A 226 19.33 25.47 -26.53
C GLU A 226 18.39 24.30 -26.19
N MET A 227 17.39 24.52 -25.27
CA MET A 227 16.36 23.52 -24.96
C MET A 227 15.52 23.22 -26.19
N ALA A 228 15.04 24.23 -26.89
CA ALA A 228 14.26 24.05 -28.12
C ALA A 228 15.07 23.31 -29.21
N ARG A 229 16.35 23.68 -29.39
CA ARG A 229 17.27 23.04 -30.34
C ARG A 229 17.46 21.58 -30.03
N ARG A 230 17.65 21.18 -28.76
CA ARG A 230 17.76 19.78 -28.34
C ARG A 230 16.50 19.02 -28.64
N SER A 231 15.33 19.60 -28.31
CA SER A 231 14.03 19.02 -28.61
C SER A 231 13.87 18.75 -30.12
N LYS A 232 14.22 19.73 -30.97
CA LYS A 232 14.13 19.59 -32.44
C LYS A 232 15.10 18.54 -33.00
N LEU A 233 16.27 18.36 -32.40
CA LEU A 233 17.19 17.29 -32.80
C LEU A 233 16.68 15.91 -32.47
N LEU A 234 16.02 15.77 -31.34
CA LEU A 234 15.42 14.49 -30.92
C LEU A 234 14.12 14.18 -31.65
N TYR A 235 13.31 15.21 -31.90
CA TYR A 235 11.97 15.12 -32.50
C TYR A 235 11.82 16.17 -33.61
N PRO A 236 12.35 15.93 -34.83
CA PRO A 236 12.41 16.93 -35.88
C PRO A 236 11.06 17.53 -36.30
N ASP A 237 10.01 16.68 -36.36
CA ASP A 237 8.71 17.11 -36.88
C ASP A 237 7.87 17.87 -35.85
N LYS A 238 7.61 17.24 -34.69
CA LYS A 238 6.77 17.80 -33.63
C LYS A 238 7.14 17.26 -32.25
N VAL A 239 6.69 17.96 -31.21
CA VAL A 239 6.76 17.46 -29.82
C VAL A 239 5.99 16.13 -29.74
N PRO A 240 6.58 15.07 -29.17
CA PRO A 240 5.89 13.81 -29.01
C PRO A 240 4.64 13.98 -28.14
N ALA A 241 3.53 13.40 -28.54
CA ALA A 241 2.33 13.40 -27.71
C ALA A 241 2.62 12.78 -26.33
N PRO A 242 2.00 13.29 -25.26
CA PRO A 242 2.12 12.69 -23.94
C PRO A 242 1.70 11.22 -23.95
N LEU A 243 2.40 10.40 -23.18
CA LEU A 243 2.09 8.97 -23.09
C LEU A 243 0.73 8.74 -22.42
N ASP A 244 0.05 7.69 -22.87
CA ASP A 244 -1.17 7.22 -22.24
C ASP A 244 -0.93 6.80 -20.79
N PHE A 245 -2.02 6.85 -20.00
CA PHE A 245 -2.02 6.41 -18.61
C PHE A 245 -1.56 4.96 -18.47
N GLN A 246 -0.63 4.71 -17.55
CA GLN A 246 -0.13 3.38 -17.25
C GLN A 246 -0.17 3.07 -15.75
N VAL A 247 -0.23 1.76 -15.47
CA VAL A 247 -0.09 1.23 -14.10
C VAL A 247 1.16 0.37 -14.03
N HIS A 248 1.97 0.63 -13.04
CA HIS A 248 3.26 -0.01 -12.85
C HIS A 248 3.25 -0.85 -11.56
N VAL A 249 4.01 -1.93 -11.55
CA VAL A 249 4.30 -2.73 -10.36
C VAL A 249 5.81 -2.66 -10.14
N ALA A 250 6.22 -1.87 -9.15
CA ALA A 250 7.63 -1.49 -8.99
C ALA A 250 7.98 -1.14 -7.55
N PRO A 251 9.28 -1.08 -7.19
CA PRO A 251 9.72 -0.60 -5.90
C PRO A 251 9.40 0.88 -5.68
N ILE A 252 8.98 1.22 -4.45
CA ILE A 252 8.78 2.58 -3.95
C ILE A 252 9.73 2.82 -2.77
N ALA A 253 10.45 3.93 -2.80
CA ALA A 253 11.33 4.37 -1.72
C ALA A 253 10.58 5.32 -0.77
N THR A 254 10.76 5.15 0.53
CA THR A 254 10.22 6.01 1.57
C THR A 254 11.32 6.85 2.19
N GLY A 255 11.11 8.15 2.32
CA GLY A 255 12.03 9.08 2.97
C GLY A 255 11.34 10.01 3.96
N ALA A 256 12.10 10.64 4.86
CA ALA A 256 11.56 11.56 5.85
C ALA A 256 11.28 12.97 5.31
N GLN A 257 11.73 13.28 4.10
CA GLN A 257 11.66 14.62 3.53
C GLN A 257 11.05 14.61 2.14
N VAL A 258 10.26 15.66 1.84
CA VAL A 258 9.95 16.02 0.47
C VAL A 258 11.24 16.51 -0.18
N THR A 259 11.71 15.81 -1.20
CA THR A 259 12.95 16.15 -1.87
C THR A 259 12.64 16.82 -3.21
N GLU A 260 13.07 18.07 -3.36
CA GLU A 260 13.11 18.77 -4.65
C GLU A 260 14.54 18.65 -5.22
N ASP A 261 14.95 17.44 -5.54
CA ASP A 261 16.28 17.10 -6.05
C ASP A 261 16.15 16.21 -7.29
N GLU A 262 16.42 16.76 -8.47
CA GLU A 262 16.44 16.02 -9.75
C GLU A 262 17.39 14.80 -9.71
N GLY A 263 18.40 14.84 -8.82
CA GLY A 263 19.37 13.76 -8.60
C GLY A 263 18.89 12.62 -7.69
N ILE A 264 17.69 12.69 -7.11
CA ILE A 264 17.23 11.69 -6.14
C ILE A 264 17.13 10.28 -6.76
N PHE A 265 16.52 10.14 -7.92
CA PHE A 265 16.33 8.84 -8.56
C PHE A 265 17.64 8.19 -9.04
N PRO A 266 18.64 8.88 -9.60
CA PRO A 266 19.97 8.34 -9.80
C PRO A 266 20.58 7.74 -8.54
N LYS A 267 20.54 8.46 -7.40
CA LYS A 267 21.06 7.97 -6.10
C LYS A 267 20.30 6.73 -5.62
N LEU A 268 18.97 6.73 -5.71
CA LEU A 268 18.14 5.61 -5.31
C LEU A 268 18.28 4.40 -6.25
N ALA A 269 18.64 4.61 -7.50
CA ALA A 269 18.81 3.54 -8.47
C ALA A 269 20.10 2.74 -8.26
N GLU A 270 21.09 3.25 -7.54
CA GLU A 270 22.29 2.49 -7.19
C GLU A 270 21.96 1.24 -6.37
N PRO A 271 21.29 1.36 -5.20
CA PRO A 271 20.86 0.20 -4.43
C PRO A 271 19.63 -0.50 -5.01
N MET A 272 18.76 0.21 -5.73
CA MET A 272 17.48 -0.30 -6.22
C MET A 272 17.20 0.15 -7.66
N ARG A 273 17.83 -0.50 -8.63
CA ARG A 273 17.79 -0.14 -10.06
C ARG A 273 16.37 0.12 -10.60
N LYS A 274 15.37 -0.64 -10.12
CA LYS A 274 13.99 -0.59 -10.61
C LYS A 274 13.08 0.37 -9.84
N VAL A 275 13.62 1.21 -8.95
CA VAL A 275 12.80 2.19 -8.21
C VAL A 275 12.10 3.15 -9.17
N LEU A 276 10.81 3.31 -8.98
CA LEU A 276 9.97 4.19 -9.78
C LEU A 276 9.30 5.31 -8.98
N GLY A 277 9.06 5.12 -7.69
CA GLY A 277 8.39 6.11 -6.84
C GLY A 277 9.16 6.47 -5.58
N VAL A 278 8.95 7.70 -5.09
CA VAL A 278 9.43 8.20 -3.79
C VAL A 278 8.26 8.84 -3.05
N GLU A 279 8.08 8.48 -1.78
CA GLU A 279 7.03 9.00 -0.91
C GLU A 279 7.50 8.96 0.56
N MET A 280 6.62 9.18 1.57
CA MET A 280 7.06 9.44 2.93
C MET A 280 6.53 8.46 4.01
N GLU A 281 5.69 7.47 3.71
CA GLU A 281 4.94 6.69 4.70
C GLU A 281 4.99 5.17 4.53
N ALA A 282 5.04 4.67 3.31
CA ALA A 282 4.75 3.27 2.97
C ALA A 282 5.60 2.24 3.72
N SER A 283 6.90 2.52 3.91
CA SER A 283 7.80 1.58 4.60
C SER A 283 7.42 1.38 6.08
N ALA A 284 6.87 2.41 6.74
CA ALA A 284 6.46 2.31 8.13
C ALA A 284 5.18 1.47 8.29
N LEU A 285 4.21 1.64 7.37
CA LEU A 285 3.03 0.77 7.33
C LEU A 285 3.42 -0.68 7.00
N ALA A 286 4.37 -0.87 6.09
CA ALA A 286 4.86 -2.20 5.74
C ALA A 286 5.56 -2.90 6.93
N ALA A 287 6.37 -2.17 7.70
CA ALA A 287 6.97 -2.66 8.94
C ALA A 287 5.91 -3.07 9.98
N LEU A 288 4.85 -2.27 10.13
CA LEU A 288 3.73 -2.57 11.02
C LEU A 288 3.00 -3.84 10.56
N GLY A 289 2.75 -3.98 9.26
CA GLY A 289 2.11 -5.18 8.70
C GLY A 289 2.94 -6.44 8.90
N GLU A 290 4.27 -6.36 8.74
CA GLU A 290 5.16 -7.49 9.01
C GLU A 290 5.13 -7.89 10.49
N LEU A 291 5.13 -6.92 11.41
CA LEU A 291 5.05 -7.17 12.86
C LEU A 291 3.77 -7.92 13.25
N HIS A 292 2.65 -7.64 12.59
CA HIS A 292 1.33 -8.21 12.91
C HIS A 292 0.90 -9.34 11.95
N ASP A 293 1.75 -9.78 11.02
CA ASP A 293 1.44 -10.72 9.92
C ASP A 293 0.19 -10.30 9.11
N ILE A 294 0.04 -8.98 8.90
CA ILE A 294 -1.05 -8.39 8.11
C ILE A 294 -0.48 -7.93 6.75
N PRO A 295 -1.05 -8.36 5.61
CA PRO A 295 -0.60 -7.88 4.31
C PRO A 295 -0.80 -6.37 4.17
N VAL A 296 0.21 -5.70 3.59
CA VAL A 296 0.18 -4.26 3.30
C VAL A 296 0.23 -4.05 1.80
N ILE A 297 -0.75 -3.32 1.28
CA ILE A 297 -0.90 -3.01 -0.14
C ILE A 297 -0.86 -1.51 -0.33
N VAL A 298 0.07 -1.04 -1.15
CA VAL A 298 0.27 0.39 -1.41
C VAL A 298 0.11 0.67 -2.89
N ALA A 299 -0.72 1.65 -3.21
CA ALA A 299 -0.84 2.24 -4.54
C ALA A 299 -0.61 3.75 -4.43
N LYS A 300 0.25 4.30 -5.28
CA LYS A 300 0.59 5.72 -5.31
C LYS A 300 0.46 6.28 -6.72
N GLY A 301 -0.25 7.39 -6.88
CA GLY A 301 -0.35 8.12 -8.13
C GLY A 301 0.81 9.10 -8.29
N VAL A 302 1.33 9.20 -9.50
CA VAL A 302 2.47 10.09 -9.81
C VAL A 302 1.96 11.51 -9.98
N SER A 303 2.19 12.37 -8.98
CA SER A 303 1.77 13.78 -8.99
C SER A 303 2.83 14.72 -9.56
N ASP A 304 4.10 14.38 -9.39
CA ASP A 304 5.27 15.17 -9.77
C ASP A 304 6.50 14.28 -9.99
N PHE A 305 7.65 14.87 -10.30
CA PHE A 305 8.90 14.14 -10.51
C PHE A 305 9.97 14.43 -9.46
N GLY A 306 9.59 15.00 -8.31
CA GLY A 306 10.50 15.34 -7.22
C GLY A 306 11.42 16.52 -7.53
N ASP A 307 11.01 17.43 -8.39
CA ASP A 307 11.72 18.68 -8.72
C ASP A 307 10.90 19.92 -8.34
N ALA A 308 11.49 21.11 -8.52
CA ALA A 308 10.86 22.38 -8.18
C ALA A 308 9.69 22.76 -9.12
N PHE A 309 9.54 22.08 -10.28
CA PHE A 309 8.57 22.44 -11.31
C PHE A 309 7.38 21.48 -11.33
N LYS A 310 6.56 21.54 -10.29
CA LYS A 310 5.37 20.69 -10.15
C LYS A 310 4.24 21.12 -11.08
N ASP A 311 3.43 20.18 -11.53
CA ASP A 311 2.18 20.44 -12.24
C ASP A 311 1.00 20.01 -11.33
N ASP A 312 0.58 20.90 -10.44
CA ASP A 312 -0.41 20.63 -9.41
C ASP A 312 -1.78 20.19 -9.96
N ARG A 313 -2.03 20.38 -11.25
CA ARG A 313 -3.26 19.91 -11.90
C ARG A 313 -3.38 18.38 -11.89
N TYR A 314 -2.26 17.65 -11.79
CA TYR A 314 -2.25 16.19 -11.70
C TYR A 314 -2.44 15.67 -10.29
N ARG A 315 -2.34 16.51 -9.26
CA ARG A 315 -2.39 16.09 -7.85
C ARG A 315 -3.69 15.35 -7.51
N ASP A 316 -4.82 15.99 -7.75
CA ASP A 316 -6.14 15.40 -7.45
C ASP A 316 -6.42 14.17 -8.30
N PHE A 317 -6.07 14.23 -9.59
CA PHE A 317 -6.22 13.07 -10.47
C PHE A 317 -5.36 11.88 -9.99
N SER A 318 -4.10 12.11 -9.62
CA SER A 318 -3.18 11.06 -9.16
C SER A 318 -3.67 10.40 -7.87
N ALA A 319 -4.17 11.19 -6.91
CA ALA A 319 -4.78 10.68 -5.69
C ALA A 319 -6.03 9.85 -5.98
N LYS A 320 -6.91 10.34 -6.88
CA LYS A 320 -8.11 9.60 -7.32
C LYS A 320 -7.73 8.30 -8.04
N ALA A 321 -6.82 8.35 -8.99
CA ALA A 321 -6.39 7.18 -9.76
C ALA A 321 -5.81 6.08 -8.86
N SER A 322 -5.01 6.46 -7.85
CA SER A 322 -4.48 5.50 -6.87
C SER A 322 -5.59 4.88 -6.03
N ALA A 323 -6.59 5.65 -5.61
CA ALA A 323 -7.73 5.17 -4.82
C ALA A 323 -8.62 4.20 -5.61
N GLU A 324 -8.99 4.57 -6.84
CA GLU A 324 -9.79 3.73 -7.76
C GLU A 324 -9.13 2.37 -8.00
N LEU A 325 -7.85 2.40 -8.37
CA LEU A 325 -7.11 1.17 -8.65
C LEU A 325 -6.84 0.32 -7.41
N LEU A 326 -6.57 0.95 -6.27
CA LEU A 326 -6.38 0.23 -5.01
C LEU A 326 -7.66 -0.49 -4.59
N ILE A 327 -8.80 0.19 -4.62
CA ILE A 327 -10.09 -0.41 -4.26
C ILE A 327 -10.48 -1.50 -5.27
N GLN A 328 -10.29 -1.28 -6.57
CA GLN A 328 -10.46 -2.31 -7.60
C GLN A 328 -9.59 -3.55 -7.31
N PHE A 329 -8.33 -3.35 -6.95
CA PHE A 329 -7.41 -4.42 -6.56
C PHE A 329 -7.88 -5.19 -5.32
N LEU A 330 -8.29 -4.48 -4.27
CA LEU A 330 -8.78 -5.09 -3.03
C LEU A 330 -10.03 -5.93 -3.28
N ARG A 331 -10.98 -5.45 -4.07
CA ARG A 331 -12.20 -6.17 -4.48
C ARG A 331 -11.88 -7.45 -5.26
N SER A 332 -10.96 -7.36 -6.21
CA SER A 332 -10.56 -8.48 -7.08
C SER A 332 -9.61 -9.47 -6.41
N SER A 333 -9.09 -9.16 -5.23
CA SER A 333 -8.15 -9.99 -4.47
C SER A 333 -8.66 -10.35 -3.08
N ALA A 334 -9.97 -10.21 -2.84
CA ALA A 334 -10.61 -10.44 -1.54
C ALA A 334 -10.42 -11.88 -1.03
N ASP A 335 -10.29 -12.85 -1.94
CA ASP A 335 -9.99 -14.25 -1.64
C ASP A 335 -8.64 -14.45 -0.92
N LEU A 336 -7.71 -13.50 -1.02
CA LEU A 336 -6.41 -13.58 -0.38
C LEU A 336 -6.43 -13.14 1.10
N TYR A 337 -7.45 -12.43 1.55
CA TYR A 337 -7.52 -11.89 2.92
C TYR A 337 -8.89 -12.04 3.60
N GLN A 338 -9.98 -12.28 2.86
CA GLN A 338 -11.23 -12.69 3.48
C GLN A 338 -11.14 -14.12 3.98
N VAL A 339 -11.61 -14.37 5.19
CA VAL A 339 -11.91 -15.74 5.60
C VAL A 339 -13.21 -16.13 4.91
N ALA A 340 -13.23 -17.26 4.22
CA ALA A 340 -14.47 -17.79 3.66
C ALA A 340 -15.55 -17.79 4.73
N SER A 341 -16.57 -16.95 4.56
CA SER A 341 -17.77 -17.02 5.38
C SER A 341 -18.44 -18.33 5.06
N SER A 342 -18.45 -19.25 6.03
CA SER A 342 -19.24 -20.47 5.96
C SER A 342 -20.72 -20.10 6.01
N GLY A 343 -21.29 -19.78 4.85
CA GLY A 343 -22.69 -19.43 4.61
C GLY A 343 -23.32 -20.34 3.58
N ALA A 344 -24.10 -21.28 4.04
CA ALA A 344 -25.20 -22.03 3.40
C ALA A 344 -24.96 -22.72 2.05
N ASN A 345 -24.95 -24.06 2.09
CA ASN A 345 -25.25 -25.03 1.02
C ASN A 345 -24.27 -25.15 -0.15
N LYS A 346 -23.20 -25.94 0.07
CA LYS A 346 -22.87 -27.00 -0.91
C LYS A 346 -22.29 -28.20 -0.16
N LYS A 347 -22.96 -29.35 -0.31
CA LYS A 347 -22.42 -30.67 -0.01
C LYS A 347 -21.14 -30.88 -0.80
N GLU A 348 -20.16 -31.44 -0.12
CA GLU A 348 -19.00 -32.23 -0.57
C GLU A 348 -17.67 -31.69 -0.08
N GLY A 349 -17.03 -32.43 0.82
CA GLY A 349 -15.60 -32.65 0.91
C GLY A 349 -14.75 -31.45 1.35
N SER A 350 -15.04 -30.77 2.45
CA SER A 350 -14.10 -29.84 3.06
C SER A 350 -13.09 -30.60 3.92
N GLN A 351 -11.88 -30.79 3.40
CA GLN A 351 -10.73 -31.09 4.24
C GLN A 351 -10.48 -29.89 5.18
N PHE A 352 -10.81 -30.07 6.43
CA PHE A 352 -10.49 -29.16 7.50
C PHE A 352 -8.97 -29.07 7.60
N SER A 353 -8.39 -27.89 7.31
CA SER A 353 -6.95 -27.64 7.52
C SER A 353 -6.70 -27.59 9.04
N LEU A 354 -6.19 -28.68 9.60
CA LEU A 354 -5.70 -28.79 10.98
C LEU A 354 -4.52 -27.86 11.31
N THR A 355 -4.14 -26.98 10.39
CA THR A 355 -2.95 -26.13 10.49
C THR A 355 -3.18 -24.73 11.09
N SER A 356 -4.43 -24.32 11.34
CA SER A 356 -4.67 -23.08 12.08
C SER A 356 -4.55 -23.32 13.58
N VAL A 357 -3.64 -22.64 14.23
CA VAL A 357 -3.40 -22.70 15.68
C VAL A 357 -4.57 -22.02 16.39
N PRO A 358 -5.37 -22.74 17.22
CA PRO A 358 -6.52 -22.14 17.91
C PRO A 358 -6.03 -21.30 19.11
N ILE A 359 -6.07 -19.97 18.97
CA ILE A 359 -5.52 -19.03 19.94
C ILE A 359 -6.09 -19.22 21.34
N GLU A 360 -7.43 -19.34 21.47
CA GLU A 360 -8.11 -19.57 22.75
C GLU A 360 -7.61 -20.84 23.46
N LEU A 361 -7.33 -21.90 22.71
CA LEU A 361 -6.81 -23.15 23.25
C LEU A 361 -5.36 -23.01 23.71
N ILE A 362 -4.53 -22.32 22.93
CA ILE A 362 -3.14 -22.07 23.29
C ILE A 362 -3.05 -21.22 24.55
N GLU A 363 -3.92 -20.24 24.70
CA GLU A 363 -4.00 -19.41 25.89
C GLU A 363 -4.38 -20.23 27.13
N ALA A 364 -5.41 -21.05 27.03
CA ALA A 364 -5.83 -21.92 28.13
C ALA A 364 -4.72 -22.92 28.56
N LEU A 365 -4.03 -23.55 27.58
CA LEU A 365 -2.92 -24.45 27.87
C LEU A 365 -1.69 -23.70 28.45
N ALA A 366 -1.41 -22.50 27.99
CA ALA A 366 -0.30 -21.68 28.48
C ALA A 366 -0.55 -21.13 29.89
N GLU A 367 -1.79 -20.88 30.26
CA GLU A 367 -2.18 -20.45 31.60
C GLU A 367 -2.08 -21.58 32.62
N GLU A 368 -2.57 -22.78 32.26
CA GLU A 368 -2.55 -23.93 33.16
C GLU A 368 -1.15 -24.56 33.27
N TYR A 369 -0.39 -24.59 32.15
CA TYR A 369 0.94 -25.19 32.10
C TYR A 369 1.99 -24.15 31.70
N PRO A 370 2.29 -23.17 32.60
CA PRO A 370 3.16 -22.05 32.24
C PRO A 370 4.66 -22.44 32.21
N ALA A 371 5.07 -23.47 32.91
CA ALA A 371 6.46 -23.90 32.92
C ALA A 371 6.74 -24.96 31.84
N PRO A 372 7.93 -24.98 31.22
CA PRO A 372 8.33 -26.03 30.28
C PRO A 372 8.31 -27.44 30.87
N SER A 373 8.48 -27.59 32.20
CA SER A 373 8.35 -28.84 32.94
C SER A 373 6.94 -29.41 32.88
N ASP A 374 5.94 -28.53 33.03
CA ASP A 374 4.54 -28.92 33.08
C ASP A 374 4.06 -29.33 31.67
N ALA A 375 4.47 -28.58 30.67
CA ALA A 375 4.22 -28.92 29.27
C ALA A 375 4.88 -30.27 28.88
N ARG A 376 6.08 -30.58 29.39
CA ARG A 376 6.71 -31.88 29.21
C ARG A 376 5.93 -33.01 29.86
N SER A 377 5.49 -32.80 31.09
CA SER A 377 4.66 -33.80 31.83
C SER A 377 3.37 -34.11 31.09
N LEU A 378 2.66 -33.07 30.62
CA LEU A 378 1.44 -33.29 29.84
C LEU A 378 1.73 -33.99 28.50
N TRP A 379 2.78 -33.61 27.81
CA TRP A 379 3.18 -34.21 26.54
C TRP A 379 3.55 -35.69 26.67
N GLU A 380 4.24 -36.07 27.73
CA GLU A 380 4.57 -37.47 28.04
C GLU A 380 3.34 -38.28 28.39
N ARG A 381 2.42 -37.75 29.22
CA ARG A 381 1.17 -38.41 29.54
C ARG A 381 0.31 -38.62 28.27
N ALA A 382 0.38 -37.70 27.31
CA ALA A 382 -0.29 -37.85 26.03
C ALA A 382 0.43 -38.84 25.07
N GLY A 383 1.53 -39.48 25.50
CA GLY A 383 2.30 -40.49 24.75
C GLY A 383 3.46 -39.96 23.93
N GLY A 384 3.91 -38.74 24.17
CA GLY A 384 5.08 -38.13 23.51
C GLY A 384 6.38 -38.40 24.26
N LYS A 385 7.49 -37.89 23.70
CA LYS A 385 8.83 -37.98 24.30
C LYS A 385 9.23 -36.64 24.87
N THR A 386 9.88 -36.61 26.05
CA THR A 386 10.44 -35.40 26.69
C THR A 386 11.35 -34.59 25.77
N SER A 387 12.17 -35.31 24.96
CA SER A 387 13.10 -34.69 24.00
C SER A 387 12.41 -33.88 22.89
N GLU A 388 11.11 -34.03 22.76
CA GLU A 388 10.33 -33.31 21.75
C GLU A 388 9.89 -31.92 22.23
N VAL A 389 9.98 -31.66 23.55
CA VAL A 389 9.55 -30.41 24.17
C VAL A 389 10.77 -29.51 24.42
N GLU A 390 10.90 -28.47 23.61
CA GLU A 390 11.99 -27.50 23.70
C GLU A 390 11.86 -26.61 24.94
N SER A 391 13.01 -26.12 25.44
CA SER A 391 13.02 -25.19 26.56
C SER A 391 12.78 -23.76 26.05
N ILE A 392 11.54 -23.41 25.77
CA ILE A 392 11.11 -22.07 25.34
C ILE A 392 10.58 -21.33 26.57
N SER A 393 11.07 -20.11 26.81
CA SER A 393 10.76 -19.32 28.02
C SER A 393 9.36 -18.72 27.99
N ARG A 394 8.72 -18.56 26.83
CA ARG A 394 7.35 -18.03 26.71
C ARG A 394 6.34 -19.17 26.57
N PRO A 395 5.40 -19.35 27.52
CA PRO A 395 4.47 -20.48 27.51
C PRO A 395 3.63 -20.56 26.24
N LYS A 396 3.14 -19.43 25.72
CA LYS A 396 2.31 -19.40 24.50
C LYS A 396 3.09 -19.91 23.28
N ASP A 397 4.36 -19.52 23.13
CA ASP A 397 5.20 -19.94 22.00
C ASP A 397 5.50 -21.44 22.06
N LEU A 398 5.70 -21.97 23.27
CA LEU A 398 5.87 -23.41 23.51
C LEU A 398 4.63 -24.17 23.09
N TRP A 399 3.44 -23.75 23.54
CA TRP A 399 2.18 -24.43 23.25
C TRP A 399 1.79 -24.32 21.78
N GLN A 400 2.07 -23.21 21.11
CA GLN A 400 1.88 -23.10 19.66
C GLN A 400 2.74 -24.14 18.91
N LYS A 401 3.97 -24.32 19.32
CA LYS A 401 4.90 -25.28 18.70
C LYS A 401 4.46 -26.73 18.93
N LEU A 402 4.05 -27.06 20.15
CA LEU A 402 3.54 -28.38 20.49
C LEU A 402 2.22 -28.70 19.77
N TRP A 403 1.31 -27.74 19.70
CA TRP A 403 0.08 -27.90 18.93
C TRP A 403 0.37 -28.15 17.45
N LYS A 404 1.19 -27.31 16.84
CA LYS A 404 1.61 -27.50 15.45
C LYS A 404 2.23 -28.88 15.22
N ARG A 405 3.07 -29.33 16.14
CA ARG A 405 3.67 -30.66 16.08
C ARG A 405 2.64 -31.79 16.15
N SER A 406 1.65 -31.66 17.02
CA SER A 406 0.54 -32.63 17.16
C SER A 406 -0.30 -32.76 15.89
N THR A 407 -0.49 -31.66 15.15
CA THR A 407 -1.23 -31.63 13.87
C THR A 407 -0.43 -32.15 12.67
N GLN A 408 0.90 -32.27 12.80
CA GLN A 408 1.80 -32.68 11.71
C GLN A 408 2.18 -34.18 11.75
N GLY A 409 1.40 -35.02 12.43
CA GLY A 409 1.63 -36.46 12.46
C GLY A 409 2.56 -36.95 13.57
N ALA A 410 2.73 -36.17 14.65
CA ALA A 410 3.44 -36.64 15.83
C ALA A 410 2.68 -37.80 16.53
N GLN A 411 3.36 -38.54 17.39
CA GLN A 411 2.79 -39.60 18.18
C GLN A 411 1.67 -39.09 19.12
N VAL A 412 1.78 -37.86 19.60
CA VAL A 412 0.76 -37.08 20.31
C VAL A 412 -0.12 -36.39 19.27
N THR A 413 -1.32 -36.89 19.09
CA THR A 413 -2.32 -36.23 18.24
C THR A 413 -3.05 -35.12 19.00
N PRO A 414 -3.69 -34.15 18.32
CA PRO A 414 -4.49 -33.12 18.97
C PRO A 414 -5.55 -33.70 19.94
N GLU A 415 -6.21 -34.79 19.55
CA GLU A 415 -7.22 -35.45 20.39
C GLU A 415 -6.62 -36.02 21.67
N LYS A 416 -5.48 -36.73 21.58
CA LYS A 416 -4.79 -37.29 22.77
C LYS A 416 -4.34 -36.17 23.70
N LEU A 417 -3.79 -35.08 23.16
CA LEU A 417 -3.34 -33.90 23.91
C LEU A 417 -4.51 -33.29 24.69
N LEU A 418 -5.64 -33.06 24.03
CA LEU A 418 -6.83 -32.45 24.67
C LEU A 418 -7.45 -33.39 25.71
N ARG A 419 -7.54 -34.68 25.44
CA ARG A 419 -8.09 -35.66 26.43
C ARG A 419 -7.22 -35.71 27.68
N THR A 420 -5.89 -35.71 27.51
CA THR A 420 -4.98 -35.72 28.65
C THR A 420 -5.04 -34.39 29.44
N ALA A 421 -5.18 -33.25 28.78
CA ALA A 421 -5.37 -31.97 29.44
C ALA A 421 -6.73 -31.89 30.19
N LEU A 422 -7.77 -32.54 29.67
CA LEU A 422 -9.07 -32.61 30.35
C LEU A 422 -9.05 -33.48 31.61
N GLU A 423 -8.06 -34.35 31.80
CA GLU A 423 -7.87 -35.05 33.08
C GLU A 423 -7.55 -34.05 34.21
N ASP A 424 -6.79 -33.02 33.90
CA ASP A 424 -6.40 -31.96 34.85
C ASP A 424 -7.49 -30.85 34.92
N MET A 425 -8.16 -30.56 33.81
CA MET A 425 -9.16 -29.49 33.66
C MET A 425 -10.54 -30.04 33.16
N PRO A 426 -11.24 -30.89 33.89
CA PRO A 426 -12.43 -31.63 33.40
C PRO A 426 -13.60 -30.72 33.00
N ASN A 427 -13.66 -29.48 33.50
CA ASN A 427 -14.73 -28.53 33.23
C ASN A 427 -14.32 -27.39 32.29
N SER A 428 -13.14 -27.47 31.62
CA SER A 428 -12.70 -26.43 30.70
C SER A 428 -13.59 -26.41 29.45
N SER A 429 -14.40 -25.37 29.33
CA SER A 429 -15.27 -25.16 28.16
C SER A 429 -14.49 -25.02 26.85
N VAL A 430 -13.28 -24.46 26.91
CA VAL A 430 -12.38 -24.30 25.75
C VAL A 430 -11.88 -25.65 25.26
N LEU A 431 -11.40 -26.53 26.16
CA LEU A 431 -10.91 -27.86 25.79
C LEU A 431 -12.03 -28.75 25.27
N LEU A 432 -13.19 -28.73 25.93
CA LEU A 432 -14.39 -29.52 25.52
C LEU A 432 -14.86 -29.08 24.12
N LYS A 433 -14.98 -27.76 23.87
CA LYS A 433 -15.37 -27.23 22.58
C LYS A 433 -14.40 -27.65 21.44
N HIS A 434 -13.10 -27.68 21.72
CA HIS A 434 -12.11 -28.10 20.72
C HIS A 434 -12.07 -29.60 20.52
N LEU A 435 -12.31 -30.40 21.57
CA LEU A 435 -12.39 -31.85 21.45
C LEU A 435 -13.65 -32.30 20.67
N GLU A 436 -14.79 -31.65 20.89
CA GLU A 436 -16.02 -31.88 20.11
C GLU A 436 -15.83 -31.57 18.63
N LYS A 437 -15.12 -30.49 18.32
CA LYS A 437 -14.78 -30.13 16.92
C LYS A 437 -13.89 -31.17 16.25
N LEU A 438 -12.93 -31.77 16.99
CA LEU A 438 -12.08 -32.83 16.45
C LEU A 438 -12.83 -34.15 16.24
N ALA A 439 -13.85 -34.42 17.03
CA ALA A 439 -14.68 -35.65 16.93
C ALA A 439 -15.71 -35.60 15.77
N GLN A 440 -15.96 -34.42 15.20
CA GLN A 440 -16.85 -34.22 14.05
C GLN A 440 -16.13 -34.38 12.71
N HIS A 441 -14.83 -34.64 12.73
CA HIS A 441 -13.97 -34.88 11.57
C HIS A 441 -13.23 -36.19 11.65
#